data_14f7ce867023be513ac7e2ba736fd552
#
_entry.id   14f7ce867023be513ac7e2ba736fd552
#
_cell.length_a   1.000
_cell.length_b   1.000
_cell.length_c   1.000
_cell.angle_alpha   90.00
_cell.angle_beta   90.00
_cell.angle_gamma   90.00
#
_symmetry.space_group_name_H-M   'P 1'
#
loop_
_entity.id
_entity.type
_entity.pdbx_description
1 polymer ?
#
loop_
_entity_poly.entity_id
_entity_poly.type
_entity_poly.pdbx_seq_one_letter_code
_entity_poly.pdbx_strand_id
1 'polypeptide(L)'
;YTPAKSNDEGLVANMTLPYSIPNKNLDILSIGQYEGKFVEDGSDDKKDNVLAIVVKNTSDKTISSGEIKLRKIGTSKSIKFIFTNLKAGSSALVMESTGEVNFNSEDKYVYVSSSVNTEDSTSLMEDKIEVTTKDKNITVKNLTDKNLNTVYVYYKIVTDGNCYLGGITY
;
A
#
# COMPACT_ATOMS: atom_id res chain seq x y z
N TYR A 1 2.46 14.37 42.17
CA TYR A 1 2.01 13.22 41.38
C TYR A 1 2.80 13.21 40.06
N THR A 2 3.81 12.37 39.98
CA THR A 2 4.55 12.15 38.74
C THR A 2 3.77 11.13 37.94
N PRO A 3 3.27 11.43 36.71
CA PRO A 3 2.65 10.40 35.90
C PRO A 3 3.66 9.30 35.63
N ALA A 4 3.25 8.06 35.87
CA ALA A 4 4.08 6.90 35.57
C ALA A 4 4.43 6.97 34.07
N LYS A 5 5.72 6.99 33.76
CA LYS A 5 6.21 6.77 32.40
C LYS A 5 5.66 5.42 31.99
N SER A 6 4.89 5.37 30.90
CA SER A 6 4.50 4.12 30.31
C SER A 6 5.77 3.36 29.94
N ASN A 7 5.95 2.19 30.52
CA ASN A 7 7.09 1.31 30.28
C ASN A 7 7.10 0.68 28.87
N ASP A 8 6.49 1.34 27.90
CA ASP A 8 6.45 0.84 26.52
C ASP A 8 7.77 1.05 25.74
N GLU A 9 8.69 1.83 26.27
CA GLU A 9 9.98 2.07 25.56
C GLU A 9 10.93 0.87 25.56
N GLY A 10 10.67 -0.16 26.36
CA GLY A 10 11.53 -1.33 26.48
C GLY A 10 11.01 -2.62 25.79
N LEU A 11 9.77 -2.65 25.31
CA LEU A 11 9.11 -3.88 24.81
C LEU A 11 8.68 -3.79 23.34
N VAL A 12 8.81 -2.64 22.68
CA VAL A 12 8.41 -2.52 21.29
C VAL A 12 9.65 -2.76 20.43
N ALA A 13 9.85 -4.02 20.03
CA ALA A 13 10.87 -4.33 19.04
C ALA A 13 10.58 -3.55 17.74
N ASN A 14 11.60 -2.91 17.19
CA ASN A 14 11.50 -2.30 15.86
C ASN A 14 10.96 -3.34 14.88
N MET A 15 10.02 -2.93 14.06
CA MET A 15 9.50 -3.78 13.00
C MET A 15 10.64 -4.08 12.01
N THR A 16 10.99 -5.37 11.89
CA THR A 16 12.00 -5.83 10.93
C THR A 16 11.29 -6.23 9.63
N LEU A 17 11.75 -5.71 8.52
CA LEU A 17 11.19 -5.99 7.19
C LEU A 17 11.91 -7.18 6.51
N PRO A 18 11.18 -8.06 5.82
CA PRO A 18 9.72 -8.11 5.73
C PRO A 18 9.07 -8.46 7.07
N TYR A 19 7.93 -7.85 7.35
CA TYR A 19 7.18 -8.04 8.58
C TYR A 19 5.86 -8.78 8.32
N SER A 20 5.71 -9.97 8.87
CA SER A 20 4.46 -10.74 8.77
C SER A 20 3.48 -10.29 9.86
N ILE A 21 2.35 -9.75 9.45
CA ILE A 21 1.31 -9.30 10.37
C ILE A 21 0.65 -10.52 11.02
N PRO A 22 0.64 -10.60 12.36
CA PRO A 22 0.10 -11.76 13.08
C PRO A 22 -1.35 -12.06 12.70
N ASN A 23 -1.62 -13.32 12.33
CA ASN A 23 -2.96 -13.86 12.04
C ASN A 23 -3.73 -13.17 10.89
N LYS A 24 -3.04 -12.50 9.98
CA LYS A 24 -3.69 -11.76 8.86
C LYS A 24 -3.29 -12.24 7.47
N ASN A 25 -2.31 -13.13 7.35
CA ASN A 25 -1.75 -13.56 6.05
C ASN A 25 -1.41 -12.36 5.16
N LEU A 26 -0.77 -11.37 5.75
CA LEU A 26 -0.40 -10.13 5.14
C LEU A 26 0.99 -9.73 5.59
N ASP A 27 1.88 -9.46 4.66
CA ASP A 27 3.24 -9.04 4.93
C ASP A 27 3.45 -7.58 4.52
N ILE A 28 4.23 -6.85 5.31
CA ILE A 28 4.81 -5.57 4.91
C ILE A 28 6.22 -5.87 4.40
N LEU A 29 6.43 -5.68 3.11
CA LEU A 29 7.70 -6.03 2.46
C LEU A 29 8.73 -4.92 2.57
N SER A 30 8.30 -3.65 2.45
CA SER A 30 9.18 -2.48 2.49
C SER A 30 8.42 -1.23 2.91
N ILE A 31 9.16 -0.22 3.32
CA ILE A 31 8.68 1.12 3.66
C ILE A 31 9.55 2.11 2.89
N GLY A 32 8.96 3.13 2.29
CA GLY A 32 9.71 4.10 1.52
C GLY A 32 8.94 5.38 1.19
N GLN A 33 9.54 6.17 0.32
CA GLN A 33 9.03 7.42 -0.19
C GLN A 33 8.28 7.18 -1.51
N TYR A 34 7.06 7.70 -1.60
CA TYR A 34 6.34 7.80 -2.86
C TYR A 34 6.45 9.20 -3.45
N GLU A 35 6.72 9.28 -4.73
CA GLU A 35 6.68 10.48 -5.55
C GLU A 35 5.78 10.25 -6.77
N GLY A 36 4.86 11.16 -7.02
CA GLY A 36 3.94 11.09 -8.16
C GLY A 36 2.55 11.61 -7.83
N LYS A 37 1.59 11.32 -8.71
CA LYS A 37 0.19 11.68 -8.46
C LYS A 37 -0.38 10.87 -7.30
N PHE A 38 -1.14 11.52 -6.43
CA PHE A 38 -1.76 10.88 -5.28
C PHE A 38 -3.06 10.19 -5.72
N VAL A 39 -2.91 8.97 -6.21
CA VAL A 39 -3.99 8.23 -6.87
C VAL A 39 -5.01 7.63 -5.89
N GLU A 40 -4.72 7.59 -4.60
CA GLU A 40 -5.59 7.04 -3.55
C GLU A 40 -6.86 7.86 -3.33
N ASP A 41 -6.82 9.16 -3.55
CA ASP A 41 -7.98 10.05 -3.47
C ASP A 41 -8.57 10.40 -4.84
N GLY A 42 -7.99 9.85 -5.92
CA GLY A 42 -8.38 10.14 -7.29
C GLY A 42 -7.99 11.53 -7.78
N SER A 43 -7.15 12.25 -7.03
CA SER A 43 -6.69 13.57 -7.43
C SER A 43 -5.53 13.49 -8.43
N ASP A 44 -5.36 14.57 -9.19
CA ASP A 44 -4.19 14.79 -10.04
C ASP A 44 -3.04 15.48 -9.31
N ASP A 45 -3.18 15.71 -8.00
CA ASP A 45 -2.19 16.40 -7.20
C ASP A 45 -0.90 15.59 -7.13
N LYS A 46 0.20 16.23 -7.49
CA LYS A 46 1.53 15.62 -7.37
C LYS A 46 2.03 15.76 -5.94
N LYS A 47 2.49 14.65 -5.39
CA LYS A 47 3.19 14.59 -4.10
C LYS A 47 4.64 14.23 -4.33
N ASP A 48 5.53 14.82 -3.55
CA ASP A 48 6.98 14.62 -3.70
C ASP A 48 7.58 13.66 -2.67
N ASN A 49 6.93 13.53 -1.52
CA ASN A 49 7.38 12.65 -0.45
C ASN A 49 6.20 12.22 0.42
N VAL A 50 5.59 11.11 0.07
CA VAL A 50 4.56 10.49 0.91
C VAL A 50 5.10 9.16 1.44
N LEU A 51 4.92 8.92 2.73
CA LEU A 51 5.23 7.64 3.34
C LEU A 51 4.38 6.54 2.69
N ALA A 52 5.02 5.50 2.19
CA ALA A 52 4.37 4.38 1.53
C ALA A 52 4.95 3.05 2.01
N ILE A 53 4.13 2.01 1.94
CA ILE A 53 4.51 0.64 2.23
C ILE A 53 4.18 -0.27 1.06
N VAL A 54 4.95 -1.33 0.88
CA VAL A 54 4.59 -2.43 -0.02
C VAL A 54 4.02 -3.55 0.83
N VAL A 55 2.80 -3.95 0.53
CA VAL A 55 2.11 -5.04 1.21
C VAL A 55 1.96 -6.24 0.27
N LYS A 56 2.00 -7.45 0.83
CA LYS A 56 1.78 -8.70 0.10
C LYS A 56 0.68 -9.50 0.79
N ASN A 57 -0.31 -9.89 0.02
CA ASN A 57 -1.33 -10.85 0.45
C ASN A 57 -0.75 -12.28 0.32
N THR A 58 -0.51 -12.94 1.44
CA THR A 58 0.04 -14.31 1.46
C THR A 58 -1.04 -15.38 1.59
N SER A 59 -2.32 -14.99 1.57
CA SER A 59 -3.44 -15.92 1.59
C SER A 59 -3.81 -16.41 0.18
N ASP A 60 -4.69 -17.39 0.13
CA ASP A 60 -5.32 -17.93 -1.09
C ASP A 60 -6.62 -17.20 -1.48
N LYS A 61 -6.99 -16.14 -0.75
CA LYS A 61 -8.20 -15.33 -0.97
C LYS A 61 -7.85 -13.90 -1.33
N THR A 62 -8.72 -13.25 -2.08
CA THR A 62 -8.61 -11.81 -2.34
C THR A 62 -8.98 -11.02 -1.08
N ILE A 63 -8.16 -10.05 -0.71
CA ILE A 63 -8.50 -9.06 0.30
C ILE A 63 -9.35 -7.98 -0.37
N SER A 64 -10.63 -7.94 -0.05
CA SER A 64 -11.56 -6.91 -0.58
C SER A 64 -11.28 -5.54 0.00
N SER A 65 -10.91 -5.47 1.28
CA SER A 65 -10.47 -4.26 1.94
C SER A 65 -9.50 -4.55 3.08
N GLY A 66 -8.51 -3.69 3.25
CA GLY A 66 -7.53 -3.79 4.32
C GLY A 66 -7.14 -2.43 4.88
N GLU A 67 -6.87 -2.40 6.17
CA GLU A 67 -6.29 -1.27 6.87
C GLU A 67 -5.12 -1.75 7.71
N ILE A 68 -3.99 -1.04 7.64
CA ILE A 68 -2.84 -1.24 8.50
C ILE A 68 -2.56 0.06 9.23
N LYS A 69 -2.30 -0.03 10.52
CA LYS A 69 -1.84 1.10 11.33
C LYS A 69 -0.43 0.83 11.83
N LEU A 70 0.45 1.75 11.51
CA LEU A 70 1.80 1.83 12.05
C LEU A 70 1.91 3.04 12.97
N ARG A 71 2.96 3.10 13.74
CA ARG A 71 3.32 4.25 14.55
C ARG A 71 4.82 4.48 14.44
N LYS A 72 5.21 5.73 14.24
CA LYS A 72 6.61 6.13 14.33
C LYS A 72 7.07 6.07 15.77
N ILE A 73 8.23 5.48 16.04
CA ILE A 73 8.82 5.42 17.38
C ILE A 73 9.07 6.84 17.88
N GLY A 74 8.75 7.09 19.15
CA GLY A 74 8.84 8.42 19.75
C GLY A 74 7.60 9.31 19.55
N THR A 75 6.56 8.80 18.88
CA THR A 75 5.29 9.50 18.71
C THR A 75 4.11 8.66 19.20
N SER A 76 2.97 9.30 19.47
CA SER A 76 1.73 8.63 19.84
C SER A 76 0.74 8.50 18.67
N LYS A 77 1.00 9.18 17.55
CA LYS A 77 0.07 9.23 16.42
C LYS A 77 0.19 7.98 15.55
N SER A 78 -0.96 7.35 15.29
CA SER A 78 -1.05 6.25 14.33
C SER A 78 -1.04 6.78 12.91
N ILE A 79 -0.34 6.06 12.04
CA ILE A 79 -0.23 6.29 10.60
C ILE A 79 -1.02 5.18 9.92
N LYS A 80 -1.95 5.54 9.05
CA LYS A 80 -2.92 4.64 8.46
C LYS A 80 -2.65 4.40 6.99
N PHE A 81 -2.73 3.13 6.58
CA PHE A 81 -2.64 2.67 5.20
C PHE A 81 -3.90 1.89 4.86
N ILE A 82 -4.58 2.26 3.79
CA ILE A 82 -5.85 1.64 3.37
C ILE A 82 -5.68 1.15 1.93
N PHE A 83 -6.13 -0.08 1.67
CA PHE A 83 -6.08 -0.68 0.35
C PHE A 83 -7.30 -1.55 0.10
N THR A 84 -7.61 -1.77 -1.18
CA THR A 84 -8.72 -2.59 -1.63
C THR A 84 -8.27 -3.54 -2.74
N ASN A 85 -9.03 -4.63 -2.92
CA ASN A 85 -8.89 -5.55 -4.05
C ASN A 85 -7.45 -6.10 -4.25
N LEU A 86 -6.82 -6.51 -3.16
CA LEU A 86 -5.51 -7.14 -3.21
C LEU A 86 -5.67 -8.65 -3.41
N LYS A 87 -5.37 -9.13 -4.60
CA LYS A 87 -5.50 -10.54 -4.97
C LYS A 87 -4.61 -11.46 -4.14
N ALA A 88 -5.01 -12.72 -4.07
CA ALA A 88 -4.21 -13.80 -3.51
C ALA A 88 -2.79 -13.80 -4.10
N GLY A 89 -1.76 -13.85 -3.24
CA GLY A 89 -0.35 -13.87 -3.63
C GLY A 89 0.21 -12.58 -4.23
N SER A 90 -0.62 -11.55 -4.42
CA SER A 90 -0.21 -10.28 -5.03
C SER A 90 0.34 -9.29 -4.03
N SER A 91 1.12 -8.33 -4.54
CA SER A 91 1.63 -7.19 -3.77
C SER A 91 1.07 -5.87 -4.30
N ALA A 92 0.97 -4.88 -3.42
CA ALA A 92 0.59 -3.52 -3.77
C ALA A 92 1.41 -2.50 -3.01
N LEU A 93 1.70 -1.37 -3.66
CA LEU A 93 2.21 -0.17 -3.01
C LEU A 93 1.04 0.63 -2.47
N VAL A 94 1.07 0.92 -1.17
CA VAL A 94 0.02 1.65 -0.47
C VAL A 94 0.61 2.90 0.17
N MET A 95 0.08 4.06 -0.17
CA MET A 95 0.48 5.32 0.44
C MET A 95 -0.22 5.53 1.79
N GLU A 96 0.39 6.35 2.63
CA GLU A 96 -0.29 6.84 3.82
C GLU A 96 -1.59 7.56 3.43
N SER A 97 -2.66 7.29 4.16
CA SER A 97 -4.04 7.58 3.73
C SER A 97 -4.39 9.06 3.58
N THR A 98 -3.65 9.96 4.22
CA THR A 98 -3.87 11.41 4.11
C THR A 98 -2.97 12.08 3.07
N GLY A 99 -1.88 11.42 2.66
CA GLY A 99 -0.86 12.00 1.79
C GLY A 99 -0.04 13.12 2.43
N GLU A 100 -0.12 13.26 3.77
CA GLU A 100 0.54 14.34 4.52
C GLU A 100 1.73 13.87 5.36
N VAL A 101 1.92 12.56 5.51
CA VAL A 101 3.03 11.99 6.27
C VAL A 101 4.21 11.74 5.34
N ASN A 102 5.31 12.42 5.57
CA ASN A 102 6.53 12.27 4.80
C ASN A 102 7.35 11.06 5.26
N PHE A 103 8.02 10.42 4.32
CA PHE A 103 9.03 9.42 4.61
C PHE A 103 10.34 10.08 5.05
N ASN A 104 10.99 9.49 6.05
CA ASN A 104 12.36 9.80 6.43
C ASN A 104 13.09 8.48 6.72
N SER A 105 14.25 8.28 6.11
CA SER A 105 15.05 7.06 6.23
C SER A 105 15.52 6.75 7.65
N GLU A 106 15.62 7.76 8.51
CA GLU A 106 16.01 7.61 9.93
C GLU A 106 14.84 7.18 10.83
N ASP A 107 13.60 7.31 10.33
CA ASP A 107 12.42 6.95 11.09
C ASP A 107 12.29 5.44 11.23
N LYS A 108 11.86 5.02 12.42
CA LYS A 108 11.55 3.63 12.72
C LYS A 108 10.09 3.50 13.10
N TYR A 109 9.50 2.40 12.68
CA TYR A 109 8.07 2.17 12.82
C TYR A 109 7.80 0.90 13.61
N VAL A 110 6.64 0.87 14.26
CA VAL A 110 6.09 -0.30 14.91
C VAL A 110 4.69 -0.58 14.41
N TYR A 111 4.34 -1.84 14.34
CA TYR A 111 3.00 -2.29 14.04
C TYR A 111 2.06 -2.00 15.21
N VAL A 112 0.88 -1.46 14.93
CA VAL A 112 -0.15 -1.14 15.93
C VAL A 112 -1.33 -2.11 15.80
N SER A 113 -1.96 -2.12 14.63
CA SER A 113 -3.13 -2.95 14.37
C SER A 113 -3.40 -3.08 12.88
N SER A 114 -4.27 -4.02 12.53
CA SER A 114 -4.80 -4.15 11.18
C SER A 114 -6.19 -4.76 11.18
N SER A 115 -6.96 -4.44 10.15
CA SER A 115 -8.21 -5.11 9.81
C SER A 115 -8.16 -5.55 8.35
N VAL A 116 -8.69 -6.73 8.06
CA VAL A 116 -8.68 -7.34 6.74
C VAL A 116 -10.02 -8.03 6.51
N ASN A 117 -10.68 -7.69 5.41
CA ASN A 117 -11.85 -8.41 4.91
C ASN A 117 -11.46 -9.18 3.66
N THR A 118 -11.84 -10.44 3.58
CA THR A 118 -11.53 -11.31 2.44
C THR A 118 -12.80 -11.75 1.74
N GLU A 119 -12.69 -11.96 0.42
CA GLU A 119 -13.75 -12.51 -0.41
C GLU A 119 -13.19 -13.65 -1.25
N ASP A 120 -14.05 -14.63 -1.57
CA ASP A 120 -13.64 -15.77 -2.39
C ASP A 120 -13.38 -15.37 -3.85
N SER A 121 -14.08 -14.35 -4.35
CA SER A 121 -13.82 -13.73 -5.65
C SER A 121 -14.26 -12.27 -5.65
N THR A 122 -13.43 -11.40 -6.24
CA THR A 122 -13.81 -10.04 -6.59
C THR A 122 -13.77 -9.90 -8.11
N SER A 123 -14.81 -9.30 -8.69
CA SER A 123 -14.80 -8.97 -10.12
C SER A 123 -13.96 -7.72 -10.35
N LEU A 124 -12.74 -7.91 -10.82
CA LEU A 124 -11.86 -6.83 -11.25
C LEU A 124 -11.96 -6.55 -12.76
N MET A 125 -13.04 -6.95 -13.39
CA MET A 125 -13.27 -6.83 -14.84
C MET A 125 -12.19 -7.51 -15.70
N GLU A 126 -11.54 -8.54 -15.19
CA GLU A 126 -10.47 -9.27 -15.89
C GLU A 126 -10.99 -10.09 -17.07
N ASP A 127 -12.28 -10.38 -17.07
CA ASP A 127 -13.03 -10.94 -18.20
C ASP A 127 -13.22 -9.94 -19.35
N LYS A 128 -12.99 -8.64 -19.09
CA LYS A 128 -13.23 -7.55 -20.06
C LYS A 128 -11.97 -6.80 -20.44
N ILE A 129 -11.02 -6.69 -19.55
CA ILE A 129 -9.79 -5.93 -19.76
C ILE A 129 -8.60 -6.75 -19.28
N GLU A 130 -7.64 -6.97 -20.17
CA GLU A 130 -6.35 -7.55 -19.84
C GLU A 130 -5.30 -6.44 -19.68
N VAL A 131 -4.58 -6.46 -18.58
CA VAL A 131 -3.45 -5.55 -18.34
C VAL A 131 -2.19 -6.37 -18.19
N THR A 132 -1.21 -6.13 -19.03
CA THR A 132 0.10 -6.77 -18.96
C THR A 132 1.20 -5.74 -18.85
N THR A 133 2.26 -6.08 -18.13
CA THR A 133 3.44 -5.24 -17.97
C THR A 133 4.67 -5.97 -18.48
N LYS A 134 5.48 -5.29 -19.27
CA LYS A 134 6.77 -5.79 -19.72
C LYS A 134 7.77 -4.64 -19.76
N ASP A 135 8.88 -4.81 -19.06
CA ASP A 135 9.89 -3.76 -18.90
C ASP A 135 9.28 -2.48 -18.32
N LYS A 136 9.25 -1.41 -19.10
CA LYS A 136 8.63 -0.12 -18.74
C LYS A 136 7.30 0.15 -19.46
N ASN A 137 6.75 -0.88 -20.11
CA ASN A 137 5.53 -0.74 -20.90
C ASN A 137 4.35 -1.39 -20.18
N ILE A 138 3.21 -0.72 -20.23
CA ILE A 138 1.92 -1.24 -19.80
C ILE A 138 1.08 -1.43 -21.07
N THR A 139 0.59 -2.63 -21.27
CA THR A 139 -0.33 -2.93 -22.37
C THR A 139 -1.70 -3.20 -21.80
N VAL A 140 -2.69 -2.47 -22.30
CA VAL A 140 -4.10 -2.64 -21.94
C VAL A 140 -4.84 -3.14 -23.17
N LYS A 141 -5.51 -4.28 -23.03
CA LYS A 141 -6.26 -4.92 -24.12
C LYS A 141 -7.73 -5.01 -23.74
N ASN A 142 -8.58 -4.51 -24.62
CA ASN A 142 -10.01 -4.73 -24.52
C ASN A 142 -10.36 -6.14 -25.04
N LEU A 143 -10.92 -6.98 -24.18
CA LEU A 143 -11.33 -8.36 -24.49
C LEU A 143 -12.79 -8.43 -24.95
N THR A 144 -13.51 -7.29 -24.98
CA THR A 144 -14.90 -7.24 -25.42
C THR A 144 -15.00 -6.84 -26.87
N ASP A 145 -16.19 -7.05 -27.46
CA ASP A 145 -16.56 -6.61 -28.80
C ASP A 145 -17.06 -5.15 -28.87
N LYS A 146 -17.04 -4.44 -27.73
CA LYS A 146 -17.53 -3.07 -27.60
C LYS A 146 -16.37 -2.08 -27.44
N ASN A 147 -16.54 -0.90 -28.04
CA ASN A 147 -15.59 0.18 -27.83
C ASN A 147 -15.67 0.70 -26.40
N LEU A 148 -14.51 0.93 -25.80
CA LEU A 148 -14.37 1.66 -24.54
C LEU A 148 -14.03 3.11 -24.87
N ASN A 149 -14.78 4.06 -24.29
CA ASN A 149 -14.57 5.47 -24.60
C ASN A 149 -13.27 6.02 -23.98
N THR A 150 -13.01 5.65 -22.72
CA THR A 150 -11.82 6.07 -22.00
C THR A 150 -11.44 5.01 -20.96
N VAL A 151 -10.16 4.73 -20.88
CA VAL A 151 -9.59 3.84 -19.86
C VAL A 151 -8.51 4.61 -19.11
N TYR A 152 -8.67 4.75 -17.80
CA TYR A 152 -7.65 5.33 -16.92
C TYR A 152 -6.78 4.21 -16.35
N VAL A 153 -5.48 4.32 -16.53
CA VAL A 153 -4.54 3.36 -15.96
C VAL A 153 -3.71 4.05 -14.89
N TYR A 154 -3.93 3.64 -13.65
CA TYR A 154 -3.11 4.07 -12.52
C TYR A 154 -1.97 3.08 -12.36
N TYR A 155 -0.76 3.57 -12.24
CA TYR A 155 0.40 2.71 -12.08
C TYR A 155 1.30 3.18 -10.95
N LYS A 156 1.95 2.23 -10.31
CA LYS A 156 2.95 2.45 -9.28
C LYS A 156 4.16 1.58 -9.57
N ILE A 157 5.34 2.15 -9.41
CA ILE A 157 6.60 1.48 -9.68
C ILE A 157 7.34 1.32 -8.36
N VAL A 158 7.57 0.08 -7.98
CA VAL A 158 8.40 -0.28 -6.83
C VAL A 158 9.83 -0.46 -7.34
N THR A 159 10.75 0.35 -6.83
CA THR A 159 12.18 0.25 -7.17
C THR A 159 12.91 -0.55 -6.09
N ASP A 160 14.13 -0.99 -6.38
CA ASP A 160 14.99 -1.69 -5.41
C ASP A 160 15.42 -0.81 -4.22
N GLY A 161 15.31 0.52 -4.37
CA GLY A 161 15.50 1.48 -3.28
C GLY A 161 14.20 1.78 -2.54
N ASN A 162 14.24 2.73 -1.63
CA ASN A 162 13.07 3.19 -0.86
C ASN A 162 12.37 4.37 -1.54
N CYS A 163 12.52 4.54 -2.85
CA CYS A 163 11.86 5.58 -3.64
C CYS A 163 10.90 4.91 -4.64
N TYR A 164 9.61 5.21 -4.51
CA TYR A 164 8.56 4.66 -5.36
C TYR A 164 7.98 5.76 -6.23
N LEU A 165 7.57 5.41 -7.43
CA LEU A 165 7.01 6.33 -8.40
C LEU A 165 5.61 5.91 -8.81
N GLY A 166 4.80 6.87 -9.22
CA GLY A 166 3.47 6.56 -9.74
C GLY A 166 2.89 7.66 -10.61
N GLY A 167 1.83 7.32 -11.29
CA GLY A 167 1.15 8.22 -12.19
C GLY A 167 -0.15 7.66 -12.74
N ILE A 168 -0.69 8.40 -13.68
CA ILE A 168 -1.91 8.08 -14.42
C ILE A 168 -1.61 8.23 -15.89
N THR A 169 -2.09 7.29 -16.70
CA THR A 169 -2.10 7.42 -18.17
C THR A 169 -3.51 7.13 -18.69
N TYR A 170 -3.79 7.60 -19.92
CA TYR A 170 -5.11 7.52 -20.57
C TYR A 170 -5.02 6.67 -21.84
#